data_d3e4d56cb9b935fcf6e0506914c567a7
#
_entry.id   d3e4d56cb9b935fcf6e0506914c567a7
#
_cell.length_a   1.000
_cell.length_b   1.000
_cell.length_c   1.000
_cell.angle_alpha   90.00
_cell.angle_beta   90.00
_cell.angle_gamma   90.00
#
_symmetry.space_group_name_H-M   'P 1'
#
loop_
_entity.id
_entity.type
_entity.pdbx_description
1 polymer ?
#
loop_
_entity_poly.entity_id
_entity_poly.type
_entity_poly.pdbx_seq_one_letter_code
_entity_poly.pdbx_strand_id
1 'polypeptide(L)'
;MIRVFGATDTTFTSNGDVVLRPLKAKVHKKDNGDYYLDLDAGLEYIDHLIEGNIIVANTPTGDQAFRVGNVTKTKNKISSKCFHVFYDSKNYLIAEADVENKNCNDALVQLNVSTEPWSEFSVFSDIATENSYQCIRKSLYDALRDVVSLWGGHLVRNNFNISVVSEIGTDNGIVVQYKKNLKEITCHENWNAVCTKLLPIGRDGIKLNALDPSKSIYVVSSTQYDLPYCKTVTFTQDYINKADYPTENDYLQALVSDLEQQADDYLEKNCVPQVNYTLKANLDKLTDIGDTVEVIDERLGVHLMTHVIGFVYDCIFEQYSEVEFGNFTETISGLVGNMTQTAEKVAETASLEMQDKIFNTIEDYVGSKGVTDGWTWQKYASGVCVAWKEVSINSASISWSTFLTSLYSGIGSVTLPFEITDAVIEASINNCTDIGWVAKAVQTSATSLGLTIVREGNTGTMTVNVCVRGKIS
;
A
#
# COMPACT_ATOMS: atom_id res chain seq x y z
N MET A 1 -15.48 8.24 26.73
CA MET A 1 -16.47 9.25 27.26
C MET A 1 -17.04 9.99 26.04
N ILE A 2 -18.36 10.24 25.99
CA ILE A 2 -18.99 10.93 24.86
C ILE A 2 -19.51 12.29 25.35
N ARG A 3 -19.15 13.37 24.65
CA ARG A 3 -19.36 14.77 25.09
C ARG A 3 -20.00 15.57 23.95
N VAL A 4 -20.81 16.57 24.33
CA VAL A 4 -21.43 17.51 23.35
C VAL A 4 -20.77 18.87 23.49
N PHE A 5 -20.52 19.49 22.37
CA PHE A 5 -19.94 20.83 22.23
C PHE A 5 -20.84 21.69 21.33
N GLY A 6 -20.72 22.99 21.43
CA GLY A 6 -21.38 23.94 20.56
C GLY A 6 -20.95 23.82 19.11
N ALA A 7 -21.78 24.34 18.20
CA ALA A 7 -21.57 24.23 16.74
C ALA A 7 -20.27 24.90 16.23
N THR A 8 -19.76 25.88 16.98
CA THR A 8 -18.56 26.66 16.59
C THR A 8 -17.28 26.26 17.35
N ASP A 9 -17.36 25.25 18.22
CA ASP A 9 -16.19 24.79 18.97
C ASP A 9 -15.24 24.02 18.05
N THR A 10 -13.96 24.38 18.15
CA THR A 10 -12.86 23.71 17.39
C THR A 10 -11.88 23.00 18.32
N THR A 11 -12.00 23.18 19.64
CA THR A 11 -11.14 22.57 20.65
C THR A 11 -11.96 21.74 21.64
N PHE A 12 -11.53 20.51 21.92
CA PHE A 12 -12.32 19.51 22.65
C PHE A 12 -11.63 19.00 23.91
N THR A 13 -10.90 19.88 24.60
CA THR A 13 -10.14 19.55 25.81
C THR A 13 -10.97 19.54 27.09
N SER A 14 -12.16 20.16 27.08
CA SER A 14 -13.09 20.22 28.22
C SER A 14 -14.13 19.09 28.20
N ASN A 15 -15.01 19.06 29.18
CA ASN A 15 -16.15 18.15 29.20
C ASN A 15 -17.31 18.58 28.29
N GLY A 16 -17.15 19.70 27.55
CA GLY A 16 -18.21 20.26 26.71
C GLY A 16 -19.41 20.79 27.54
N ASP A 17 -20.52 21.00 26.84
CA ASP A 17 -21.77 21.47 27.45
C ASP A 17 -22.44 20.36 28.26
N VAL A 18 -22.32 19.11 27.84
CA VAL A 18 -22.87 17.95 28.52
C VAL A 18 -22.12 16.68 28.20
N VAL A 19 -22.01 15.77 29.16
CA VAL A 19 -21.52 14.41 28.99
C VAL A 19 -22.72 13.48 28.76
N LEU A 20 -22.75 12.83 27.60
CA LEU A 20 -23.81 11.89 27.25
C LEU A 20 -23.60 10.51 27.89
N ARG A 21 -24.71 9.87 28.19
CA ARG A 21 -24.81 8.42 28.46
C ARG A 21 -25.71 7.82 27.38
N PRO A 22 -25.13 7.53 26.19
CA PRO A 22 -25.92 7.09 25.05
C PRO A 22 -26.42 5.65 25.23
N LEU A 23 -27.51 5.34 24.53
CA LEU A 23 -28.05 3.98 24.40
C LEU A 23 -27.31 3.19 23.30
N LYS A 24 -26.80 3.90 22.31
CA LYS A 24 -25.97 3.39 21.22
C LYS A 24 -24.98 4.47 20.79
N ALA A 25 -23.72 4.10 20.58
CA ALA A 25 -22.73 4.98 19.98
C ALA A 25 -21.72 4.15 19.19
N LYS A 26 -21.93 4.09 17.87
CA LYS A 26 -21.10 3.29 16.97
C LYS A 26 -20.46 4.16 15.91
N VAL A 27 -19.14 4.16 15.86
CA VAL A 27 -18.36 4.85 14.84
C VAL A 27 -18.13 3.91 13.68
N HIS A 28 -18.49 4.36 12.50
CA HIS A 28 -18.24 3.71 11.22
C HIS A 28 -17.13 4.48 10.51
N LYS A 29 -16.04 3.81 10.15
CA LYS A 29 -14.90 4.41 9.44
C LYS A 29 -14.48 3.49 8.30
N LYS A 30 -14.28 4.07 7.09
CA LYS A 30 -13.72 3.38 5.91
C LYS A 30 -12.58 4.19 5.32
N ASP A 31 -11.62 3.48 4.73
CA ASP A 31 -10.53 4.10 3.98
C ASP A 31 -11.09 4.88 2.79
N ASN A 32 -10.65 6.13 2.62
CA ASN A 32 -11.11 7.06 1.59
C ASN A 32 -12.66 7.15 1.44
N GLY A 33 -13.41 6.63 2.43
CA GLY A 33 -14.86 6.47 2.39
C GLY A 33 -15.58 7.13 3.57
N ASP A 34 -16.65 6.50 4.02
CA ASP A 34 -17.52 7.01 5.08
C ASP A 34 -16.82 7.13 6.42
N TYR A 35 -17.15 8.17 7.17
CA TYR A 35 -16.75 8.36 8.56
C TYR A 35 -17.87 9.07 9.33
N TYR A 36 -18.60 8.33 10.16
CA TYR A 36 -19.74 8.85 10.90
C TYR A 36 -19.97 8.09 12.21
N LEU A 37 -20.72 8.70 13.11
CA LEU A 37 -21.18 8.14 14.37
C LEU A 37 -22.71 7.93 14.31
N ASP A 38 -23.15 6.70 14.54
CA ASP A 38 -24.54 6.36 14.82
C ASP A 38 -24.81 6.50 16.31
N LEU A 39 -25.65 7.44 16.70
CA LEU A 39 -25.95 7.78 18.07
C LEU A 39 -27.43 7.57 18.39
N ASP A 40 -27.73 6.85 19.49
CA ASP A 40 -29.03 6.84 20.15
C ASP A 40 -28.85 7.33 21.59
N ALA A 41 -29.70 8.27 22.03
CA ALA A 41 -29.66 8.81 23.39
C ALA A 41 -31.06 9.02 23.96
N GLY A 42 -31.15 9.19 25.29
CA GLY A 42 -32.40 9.46 25.96
C GLY A 42 -32.94 10.86 25.68
N LEU A 43 -34.23 11.06 25.96
CA LEU A 43 -34.92 12.35 25.72
C LEU A 43 -34.42 13.47 26.62
N GLU A 44 -33.73 13.18 27.72
CA GLU A 44 -33.08 14.14 28.60
C GLU A 44 -32.03 15.00 27.91
N TYR A 45 -31.52 14.56 26.75
CA TYR A 45 -30.51 15.28 25.96
C TYR A 45 -31.10 16.07 24.77
N ILE A 46 -32.42 16.26 24.72
CA ILE A 46 -33.12 16.84 23.58
C ILE A 46 -32.65 18.27 23.22
N ASP A 47 -32.25 19.06 24.24
CA ASP A 47 -31.79 20.43 24.06
C ASP A 47 -30.31 20.52 23.65
N HIS A 48 -29.58 19.41 23.73
CA HIS A 48 -28.18 19.32 23.37
C HIS A 48 -27.94 18.60 22.02
N LEU A 49 -28.81 17.64 21.67
CA LEU A 49 -28.73 16.90 20.40
C LEU A 49 -29.53 17.64 19.31
N ILE A 50 -29.07 18.84 18.99
CA ILE A 50 -29.61 19.70 17.94
C ILE A 50 -28.66 19.73 16.76
N GLU A 51 -29.20 19.94 15.56
CA GLU A 51 -28.42 20.03 14.34
C GLU A 51 -27.33 21.11 14.43
N GLY A 52 -26.12 20.77 14.00
CA GLY A 52 -24.95 21.63 14.01
C GLY A 52 -24.04 21.47 15.24
N ASN A 53 -24.55 21.03 16.40
CA ASN A 53 -23.68 20.73 17.55
C ASN A 53 -22.71 19.59 17.25
N ILE A 54 -21.65 19.50 18.03
CA ILE A 54 -20.57 18.52 17.84
C ILE A 54 -20.61 17.48 18.96
N ILE A 55 -20.57 16.22 18.57
CA ILE A 55 -20.39 15.07 19.47
C ILE A 55 -18.93 14.64 19.40
N VAL A 56 -18.23 14.66 20.52
CA VAL A 56 -16.89 14.09 20.62
C VAL A 56 -16.99 12.70 21.24
N ALA A 57 -16.54 11.70 20.49
CA ALA A 57 -16.54 10.30 20.90
C ALA A 57 -15.11 9.76 20.94
N ASN A 58 -14.83 8.94 21.96
CA ASN A 58 -13.56 8.24 22.08
C ASN A 58 -13.49 7.10 21.03
N THR A 59 -12.48 7.13 20.18
CA THR A 59 -12.21 6.11 19.17
C THR A 59 -10.82 5.50 19.40
N PRO A 60 -10.44 4.42 18.72
CA PRO A 60 -9.10 3.83 18.85
C PRO A 60 -7.95 4.82 18.58
N THR A 61 -8.19 5.80 17.71
CA THR A 61 -7.23 6.86 17.36
C THR A 61 -7.36 8.12 18.21
N GLY A 62 -8.08 8.05 19.32
CA GLY A 62 -8.35 9.17 20.22
C GLY A 62 -9.73 9.79 20.02
N ASP A 63 -9.93 10.92 20.66
CA ASP A 63 -11.20 11.66 20.61
C ASP A 63 -11.44 12.25 19.22
N GLN A 64 -12.57 11.88 18.60
CA GLN A 64 -12.98 12.36 17.28
C GLN A 64 -14.31 13.10 17.33
N ALA A 65 -14.40 14.17 16.57
CA ALA A 65 -15.53 15.09 16.55
C ALA A 65 -16.49 14.78 15.38
N PHE A 66 -17.77 14.70 15.69
CA PHE A 66 -18.84 14.39 14.73
C PHE A 66 -19.94 15.43 14.85
N ARG A 67 -20.31 16.03 13.72
CA ARG A 67 -21.37 17.01 13.67
C ARG A 67 -22.74 16.35 13.67
N VAL A 68 -23.61 16.78 14.58
CA VAL A 68 -25.01 16.33 14.65
C VAL A 68 -25.70 16.72 13.35
N GLY A 69 -26.13 15.70 12.61
CA GLY A 69 -26.85 15.85 11.35
C GLY A 69 -28.32 15.45 11.50
N ASN A 70 -28.74 14.47 10.72
CA ASN A 70 -30.16 14.03 10.71
C ASN A 70 -30.60 13.54 12.10
N VAL A 71 -31.47 14.30 12.75
CA VAL A 71 -32.01 14.00 14.09
C VAL A 71 -33.44 13.46 13.98
N THR A 72 -33.65 12.25 14.47
CA THR A 72 -34.96 11.62 14.58
C THR A 72 -35.38 11.49 16.03
N LYS A 73 -36.46 12.13 16.41
CA LYS A 73 -36.99 12.10 17.77
C LYS A 73 -38.20 11.15 17.81
N THR A 74 -38.12 10.16 18.68
CA THR A 74 -39.21 9.22 18.93
C THR A 74 -39.73 9.40 20.37
N LYS A 75 -40.78 8.67 20.74
CA LYS A 75 -41.33 8.73 22.10
C LYS A 75 -40.32 8.35 23.21
N ASN A 76 -39.32 7.51 22.86
CA ASN A 76 -38.47 6.90 23.86
C ASN A 76 -36.98 7.27 23.69
N LYS A 77 -36.58 7.80 22.55
CA LYS A 77 -35.16 8.12 22.26
C LYS A 77 -35.01 9.15 21.16
N ILE A 78 -33.81 9.71 21.10
CA ILE A 78 -33.31 10.52 20.00
C ILE A 78 -32.28 9.69 19.25
N SER A 79 -32.41 9.59 17.94
CA SER A 79 -31.44 8.94 17.05
C SER A 79 -30.83 9.97 16.12
N SER A 80 -29.52 9.95 15.94
CA SER A 80 -28.83 10.83 15.00
C SER A 80 -27.69 10.09 14.29
N LYS A 81 -27.56 10.38 13.00
CA LYS A 81 -26.35 10.07 12.23
C LYS A 81 -25.49 11.32 12.19
N CYS A 82 -24.37 11.29 12.92
CA CYS A 82 -23.44 12.41 13.07
C CYS A 82 -22.24 12.16 12.15
N PHE A 83 -22.00 13.04 11.18
CA PHE A 83 -20.87 12.93 10.29
C PHE A 83 -19.60 13.54 10.93
N HIS A 84 -18.44 12.94 10.67
CA HIS A 84 -17.17 13.50 11.13
C HIS A 84 -16.99 14.95 10.66
N VAL A 85 -16.43 15.84 11.47
CA VAL A 85 -16.26 17.27 11.15
C VAL A 85 -15.50 17.51 9.85
N PHE A 86 -14.72 16.56 9.37
CA PHE A 86 -14.13 16.58 8.02
C PHE A 86 -15.15 16.94 6.93
N TYR A 87 -16.41 16.49 7.03
CA TYR A 87 -17.43 16.78 6.05
C TYR A 87 -17.91 18.24 6.04
N ASP A 88 -17.52 19.03 7.03
CA ASP A 88 -17.73 20.49 7.03
C ASP A 88 -16.95 21.15 5.88
N SER A 89 -15.89 20.47 5.36
CA SER A 89 -15.16 20.89 4.16
C SER A 89 -16.04 21.09 2.90
N LYS A 90 -17.25 20.56 2.89
CA LYS A 90 -18.27 20.82 1.86
C LYS A 90 -18.77 22.26 1.85
N ASN A 91 -18.63 22.96 2.96
CA ASN A 91 -19.11 24.34 3.12
C ASN A 91 -18.05 25.40 2.73
N TYR A 92 -16.84 24.97 2.41
CA TYR A 92 -15.75 25.83 1.95
C TYR A 92 -15.61 25.69 0.43
N LEU A 93 -15.80 26.79 -0.30
CA LEU A 93 -15.87 26.76 -1.76
C LEU A 93 -14.60 27.35 -2.37
N ILE A 94 -14.11 26.69 -3.41
CA ILE A 94 -13.00 27.14 -4.25
C ILE A 94 -13.60 27.63 -5.57
N ALA A 95 -13.49 28.93 -5.83
CA ALA A 95 -13.97 29.49 -7.09
C ALA A 95 -13.08 29.04 -8.25
N GLU A 96 -11.79 29.19 -8.09
CA GLU A 96 -10.75 28.78 -9.03
C GLU A 96 -9.42 28.64 -8.30
N ALA A 97 -8.71 27.56 -8.56
CA ALA A 97 -7.32 27.34 -8.12
C ALA A 97 -6.59 26.52 -9.17
N ASP A 98 -5.41 26.96 -9.57
CA ASP A 98 -4.57 26.29 -10.57
C ASP A 98 -3.28 25.81 -9.88
N VAL A 99 -3.13 24.50 -9.82
CA VAL A 99 -1.99 23.80 -9.21
C VAL A 99 -1.15 23.23 -10.34
N GLU A 100 0.02 23.79 -10.57
CA GLU A 100 0.93 23.37 -11.64
C GLU A 100 2.20 22.75 -11.06
N ASN A 101 2.51 21.50 -11.46
CA ASN A 101 3.74 20.78 -11.13
C ASN A 101 4.12 20.88 -9.64
N LYS A 102 3.19 20.52 -8.76
CA LYS A 102 3.37 20.53 -7.30
C LYS A 102 3.27 19.16 -6.69
N ASN A 103 4.04 18.95 -5.61
CA ASN A 103 3.82 17.81 -4.74
C ASN A 103 2.46 17.91 -4.04
N CYS A 104 2.01 16.81 -3.48
CA CYS A 104 0.68 16.72 -2.86
C CYS A 104 0.50 17.73 -1.71
N ASN A 105 1.52 17.94 -0.86
CA ASN A 105 1.43 18.88 0.25
C ASN A 105 1.20 20.32 -0.21
N ASP A 106 1.96 20.78 -1.19
CA ASP A 106 1.84 22.13 -1.73
C ASP A 106 0.52 22.34 -2.48
N ALA A 107 0.03 21.29 -3.15
CA ALA A 107 -1.29 21.27 -3.76
C ALA A 107 -2.40 21.44 -2.71
N LEU A 108 -2.36 20.66 -1.63
CA LEU A 108 -3.32 20.74 -0.52
C LEU A 108 -3.32 22.12 0.12
N VAL A 109 -2.13 22.67 0.43
CA VAL A 109 -2.00 24.02 1.02
C VAL A 109 -2.61 25.06 0.10
N GLN A 110 -2.30 25.03 -1.21
CA GLN A 110 -2.83 25.97 -2.17
C GLN A 110 -4.36 25.90 -2.28
N LEU A 111 -4.94 24.70 -2.35
CA LEU A 111 -6.39 24.50 -2.38
C LEU A 111 -7.06 25.01 -1.09
N ASN A 112 -6.48 24.69 0.06
CA ASN A 112 -7.01 25.10 1.36
C ASN A 112 -7.05 26.63 1.54
N VAL A 113 -6.00 27.35 1.12
CA VAL A 113 -5.97 28.83 1.21
C VAL A 113 -6.82 29.52 0.13
N SER A 114 -7.25 28.79 -0.90
CA SER A 114 -8.13 29.31 -1.98
C SER A 114 -9.60 29.19 -1.63
N THR A 115 -9.95 28.77 -0.42
CA THR A 115 -11.36 28.61 -0.01
C THR A 115 -12.02 29.91 0.42
N GLU A 116 -13.32 30.03 0.14
CA GLU A 116 -14.20 31.09 0.65
C GLU A 116 -15.47 30.44 1.25
N PRO A 117 -15.78 30.66 2.56
CA PRO A 117 -14.95 31.36 3.53
C PRO A 117 -13.61 30.67 3.79
N TRP A 118 -12.70 31.36 4.47
CA TRP A 118 -11.39 30.80 4.84
C TRP A 118 -11.56 29.51 5.65
N SER A 119 -10.88 28.45 5.24
CA SER A 119 -10.96 27.13 5.85
C SER A 119 -10.24 27.07 7.21
N GLU A 120 -10.88 26.45 8.19
CA GLU A 120 -10.30 26.17 9.51
C GLU A 120 -9.47 24.87 9.55
N PHE A 121 -9.40 24.14 8.43
CA PHE A 121 -8.66 22.88 8.37
C PHE A 121 -7.16 23.09 8.25
N SER A 122 -6.41 22.26 8.98
CA SER A 122 -4.98 22.08 8.75
C SER A 122 -4.78 20.94 7.76
N VAL A 123 -3.90 21.12 6.77
CA VAL A 123 -3.65 20.12 5.72
C VAL A 123 -2.18 19.71 5.70
N PHE A 124 -1.92 18.43 5.36
CA PHE A 124 -0.56 17.88 5.26
C PHE A 124 -0.51 16.73 4.26
N SER A 125 0.64 16.50 3.61
CA SER A 125 0.94 15.28 2.85
C SER A 125 2.43 14.96 2.89
N ASP A 126 2.76 13.66 2.84
CA ASP A 126 4.11 13.12 2.68
C ASP A 126 4.41 12.68 1.23
N ILE A 127 3.43 12.81 0.32
CA ILE A 127 3.55 12.36 -1.07
C ILE A 127 4.34 13.39 -1.87
N ALA A 128 5.51 12.96 -2.35
CA ALA A 128 6.46 13.80 -3.09
C ALA A 128 6.19 13.87 -4.60
N THR A 129 5.35 12.99 -5.15
CA THR A 129 5.00 12.99 -6.58
C THR A 129 4.40 14.33 -6.98
N GLU A 130 4.87 14.89 -8.10
CA GLU A 130 4.38 16.16 -8.65
C GLU A 130 3.27 15.89 -9.67
N ASN A 131 2.18 16.64 -9.57
CA ASN A 131 1.07 16.63 -10.50
C ASN A 131 0.52 18.05 -10.70
N SER A 132 -0.31 18.19 -11.73
CA SER A 132 -1.05 19.43 -12.01
C SER A 132 -2.56 19.16 -11.88
N TYR A 133 -3.28 20.13 -11.30
CA TYR A 133 -4.71 20.02 -11.08
C TYR A 133 -5.38 21.39 -11.16
N GLN A 134 -6.42 21.49 -11.97
CA GLN A 134 -7.25 22.69 -12.06
C GLN A 134 -8.56 22.48 -11.31
N CYS A 135 -8.76 23.23 -10.24
CA CYS A 135 -9.95 23.23 -9.43
C CYS A 135 -10.86 24.41 -9.80
N ILE A 136 -12.04 24.15 -10.32
CA ILE A 136 -12.98 25.19 -10.72
C ILE A 136 -14.35 24.90 -10.10
N ARG A 137 -14.86 25.86 -9.30
CA ARG A 137 -16.20 25.86 -8.70
C ARG A 137 -16.54 24.57 -7.94
N LYS A 138 -15.61 24.11 -7.10
CA LYS A 138 -15.76 22.91 -6.28
C LYS A 138 -15.72 23.26 -4.80
N SER A 139 -16.26 22.36 -3.97
CA SER A 139 -16.03 22.40 -2.54
C SER A 139 -14.62 21.92 -2.21
N LEU A 140 -14.10 22.33 -1.05
CA LEU A 140 -12.82 21.77 -0.54
C LEU A 140 -12.90 20.25 -0.41
N TYR A 141 -14.05 19.69 0.00
CA TYR A 141 -14.31 18.25 0.05
C TYR A 141 -14.09 17.57 -1.29
N ASP A 142 -14.65 18.11 -2.37
CA ASP A 142 -14.51 17.52 -3.71
C ASP A 142 -13.06 17.67 -4.21
N ALA A 143 -12.43 18.82 -3.97
CA ALA A 143 -11.03 19.06 -4.32
C ALA A 143 -10.08 18.08 -3.59
N LEU A 144 -10.31 17.82 -2.29
CA LEU A 144 -9.53 16.82 -1.53
C LEU A 144 -9.67 15.41 -2.10
N ARG A 145 -10.85 15.03 -2.57
CA ARG A 145 -11.07 13.74 -3.23
C ARG A 145 -10.37 13.64 -4.57
N ASP A 146 -10.38 14.73 -5.36
CA ASP A 146 -9.64 14.78 -6.62
C ASP A 146 -8.13 14.69 -6.37
N VAL A 147 -7.61 15.34 -5.32
CA VAL A 147 -6.21 15.22 -4.92
C VAL A 147 -5.84 13.77 -4.60
N VAL A 148 -6.63 13.08 -3.78
CA VAL A 148 -6.42 11.65 -3.49
C VAL A 148 -6.45 10.81 -4.77
N SER A 149 -7.34 11.13 -5.71
CA SER A 149 -7.41 10.42 -6.99
C SER A 149 -6.21 10.67 -7.89
N LEU A 150 -5.61 11.87 -7.87
CA LEU A 150 -4.53 12.29 -8.77
C LEU A 150 -3.14 11.97 -8.20
N TRP A 151 -2.92 12.22 -6.91
CA TRP A 151 -1.63 11.97 -6.24
C TRP A 151 -1.55 10.59 -5.61
N GLY A 152 -2.68 9.92 -5.43
CA GLY A 152 -2.79 8.66 -4.72
C GLY A 152 -2.83 8.82 -3.21
N GLY A 153 -2.68 7.70 -2.51
CA GLY A 153 -2.58 7.64 -1.06
C GLY A 153 -3.91 7.57 -0.32
N HIS A 154 -3.82 7.79 0.97
CA HIS A 154 -4.90 7.58 1.94
C HIS A 154 -5.28 8.89 2.64
N LEU A 155 -6.59 9.14 2.72
CA LEU A 155 -7.13 10.31 3.38
C LEU A 155 -7.27 10.06 4.90
N VAL A 156 -6.35 10.61 5.68
CA VAL A 156 -6.39 10.57 7.13
C VAL A 156 -7.14 11.78 7.67
N ARG A 157 -8.14 11.52 8.50
CA ARG A 157 -9.07 12.51 9.05
C ARG A 157 -8.98 12.48 10.58
N ASN A 158 -8.44 13.53 11.16
CA ASN A 158 -8.30 13.68 12.62
C ASN A 158 -8.85 15.04 13.06
N ASN A 159 -10.12 15.08 13.42
CA ASN A 159 -10.84 16.31 13.71
C ASN A 159 -10.69 17.32 12.55
N PHE A 160 -10.16 18.52 12.79
CA PHE A 160 -9.90 19.53 11.76
C PHE A 160 -8.54 19.38 11.05
N ASN A 161 -7.80 18.29 11.32
CA ASN A 161 -6.57 17.98 10.63
C ASN A 161 -6.82 16.95 9.52
N ILE A 162 -6.47 17.29 8.31
CA ILE A 162 -6.63 16.46 7.11
C ILE A 162 -5.24 16.15 6.57
N SER A 163 -4.94 14.87 6.37
CA SER A 163 -3.68 14.48 5.74
C SER A 163 -3.94 13.52 4.59
N VAL A 164 -3.17 13.64 3.53
CA VAL A 164 -3.10 12.65 2.45
C VAL A 164 -1.73 12.02 2.50
N VAL A 165 -1.66 10.75 2.87
CA VAL A 165 -0.39 10.05 3.14
C VAL A 165 -0.21 8.86 2.22
N SER A 166 1.04 8.54 1.90
CA SER A 166 1.38 7.44 1.00
C SER A 166 1.02 6.07 1.58
N GLU A 167 1.16 5.92 2.89
CA GLU A 167 0.92 4.65 3.59
C GLU A 167 0.19 4.89 4.91
N ILE A 168 -0.65 3.93 5.31
CA ILE A 168 -1.34 3.92 6.60
C ILE A 168 -1.25 2.54 7.23
N GLY A 169 -1.44 2.51 8.56
CA GLY A 169 -1.45 1.28 9.34
C GLY A 169 -0.07 0.80 9.74
N THR A 170 -0.07 -0.23 10.55
CA THR A 170 1.12 -0.89 11.09
C THR A 170 0.89 -2.41 11.16
N ASP A 171 1.98 -3.17 11.11
CA ASP A 171 1.94 -4.60 11.41
C ASP A 171 2.15 -4.80 12.91
N ASN A 172 1.06 -5.02 13.62
CA ASN A 172 1.05 -5.28 15.06
C ASN A 172 1.05 -6.79 15.39
N GLY A 173 1.27 -7.66 14.39
CA GLY A 173 1.21 -9.11 14.53
C GLY A 173 -0.18 -9.61 14.92
N ILE A 174 -1.23 -9.02 14.31
CA ILE A 174 -2.62 -9.41 14.56
C ILE A 174 -2.92 -10.68 13.77
N VAL A 175 -3.29 -11.75 14.48
CA VAL A 175 -3.72 -13.01 13.87
C VAL A 175 -5.18 -13.26 14.22
N VAL A 176 -6.03 -13.39 13.21
CA VAL A 176 -7.43 -13.76 13.34
C VAL A 176 -7.60 -15.20 12.92
N GLN A 177 -7.92 -16.07 13.87
CA GLN A 177 -8.03 -17.49 13.62
C GLN A 177 -9.37 -18.06 14.11
N TYR A 178 -9.96 -18.94 13.30
CA TYR A 178 -11.15 -19.69 13.67
C TYR A 178 -10.94 -20.48 14.99
N LYS A 179 -11.95 -20.48 15.86
CA LYS A 179 -11.96 -21.05 17.21
C LYS A 179 -11.08 -20.33 18.26
N LYS A 180 -10.38 -19.27 17.91
CA LYS A 180 -9.64 -18.43 18.89
C LYS A 180 -10.37 -17.13 19.13
N ASN A 181 -10.31 -16.22 18.18
CA ASN A 181 -10.85 -14.86 18.29
C ASN A 181 -11.84 -14.53 17.17
N LEU A 182 -11.97 -15.36 16.15
CA LEU A 182 -12.92 -15.21 15.06
C LEU A 182 -14.31 -15.71 15.48
N LYS A 183 -15.30 -14.84 15.49
CA LYS A 183 -16.71 -15.16 15.76
C LYS A 183 -17.47 -15.48 14.49
N GLU A 184 -17.29 -14.65 13.47
CA GLU A 184 -17.98 -14.76 12.18
C GLU A 184 -17.04 -14.26 11.08
N ILE A 185 -17.03 -14.94 9.94
CA ILE A 185 -16.36 -14.50 8.71
C ILE A 185 -17.36 -14.55 7.57
N THR A 186 -17.42 -13.46 6.82
CA THR A 186 -18.16 -13.38 5.56
C THR A 186 -17.17 -13.01 4.47
N CYS A 187 -17.11 -13.82 3.43
CA CYS A 187 -16.31 -13.59 2.25
C CYS A 187 -17.21 -13.03 1.15
N HIS A 188 -16.88 -11.86 0.63
CA HIS A 188 -17.57 -11.26 -0.52
C HIS A 188 -16.65 -11.27 -1.72
N GLU A 189 -16.96 -12.08 -2.71
CA GLU A 189 -16.25 -12.12 -3.98
C GLU A 189 -16.99 -11.23 -4.99
N ASN A 190 -16.31 -10.22 -5.51
CA ASN A 190 -16.85 -9.36 -6.54
C ASN A 190 -16.28 -9.74 -7.91
N TRP A 191 -17.08 -10.45 -8.69
CA TRP A 191 -16.77 -10.87 -10.05
C TRP A 191 -17.07 -9.80 -11.12
N ASN A 192 -17.77 -8.71 -10.78
CA ASN A 192 -18.17 -7.68 -11.73
C ASN A 192 -16.99 -6.92 -12.33
N ALA A 193 -15.91 -6.78 -11.55
CA ALA A 193 -14.69 -6.12 -12.01
C ALA A 193 -13.79 -7.04 -12.84
N VAL A 194 -13.96 -8.38 -12.77
CA VAL A 194 -13.09 -9.33 -13.45
C VAL A 194 -13.03 -9.06 -14.95
N CYS A 195 -11.81 -9.07 -15.47
CA CYS A 195 -11.52 -8.91 -16.89
C CYS A 195 -10.37 -9.84 -17.27
N THR A 196 -10.61 -10.79 -18.16
CA THR A 196 -9.56 -11.69 -18.70
C THR A 196 -9.21 -11.38 -20.15
N LYS A 197 -10.05 -10.56 -20.82
CA LYS A 197 -9.81 -10.06 -22.17
C LYS A 197 -10.25 -8.61 -22.28
N LEU A 198 -9.32 -7.74 -22.60
CA LEU A 198 -9.50 -6.30 -22.63
C LEU A 198 -9.41 -5.75 -24.06
N LEU A 199 -10.35 -4.89 -24.44
CA LEU A 199 -10.21 -3.99 -25.57
C LEU A 199 -9.82 -2.60 -25.04
N PRO A 200 -8.55 -2.24 -25.01
CA PRO A 200 -8.14 -0.92 -24.60
C PRO A 200 -8.36 0.09 -25.74
N ILE A 201 -8.83 1.26 -25.37
CA ILE A 201 -9.03 2.39 -26.26
C ILE A 201 -8.25 3.57 -25.67
N GLY A 202 -7.30 4.09 -26.44
CA GLY A 202 -6.52 5.27 -26.06
C GLY A 202 -7.16 6.56 -26.53
N ARG A 203 -6.38 7.63 -26.45
CA ARG A 203 -6.75 8.98 -26.90
C ARG A 203 -7.22 8.96 -28.35
N ASP A 204 -8.25 9.74 -28.66
CA ASP A 204 -8.87 9.86 -29.99
C ASP A 204 -9.30 8.50 -30.61
N GLY A 205 -9.56 7.49 -29.77
CA GLY A 205 -10.00 6.17 -30.20
C GLY A 205 -8.89 5.26 -30.74
N ILE A 206 -7.63 5.59 -30.45
CA ILE A 206 -6.46 4.77 -30.81
C ILE A 206 -6.59 3.38 -30.20
N LYS A 207 -6.19 2.37 -30.99
CA LYS A 207 -6.15 0.95 -30.58
C LYS A 207 -4.73 0.41 -30.71
N LEU A 208 -4.45 -0.73 -30.10
CA LEU A 208 -3.12 -1.37 -30.09
C LEU A 208 -2.58 -1.70 -31.49
N ASN A 209 -3.44 -1.86 -32.46
CA ASN A 209 -3.05 -2.16 -33.84
C ASN A 209 -2.89 -0.91 -34.74
N ALA A 210 -2.86 0.28 -34.16
CA ALA A 210 -2.78 1.53 -34.92
C ALA A 210 -1.51 1.66 -35.77
N LEU A 211 -0.39 1.07 -35.31
CA LEU A 211 0.89 1.05 -36.04
C LEU A 211 1.07 -0.21 -36.89
N ASP A 212 0.46 -1.30 -36.50
CA ASP A 212 0.57 -2.60 -37.21
C ASP A 212 -0.81 -3.28 -37.21
N PRO A 213 -1.51 -3.22 -38.34
CA PRO A 213 -2.82 -3.85 -38.53
C PRO A 213 -2.86 -5.36 -38.29
N SER A 214 -1.71 -6.05 -38.26
CA SER A 214 -1.62 -7.49 -37.99
C SER A 214 -1.66 -7.81 -36.48
N LYS A 215 -1.39 -6.84 -35.62
CA LYS A 215 -1.49 -7.00 -34.17
C LYS A 215 -2.93 -7.14 -33.70
N SER A 216 -3.11 -7.89 -32.61
CA SER A 216 -4.41 -7.97 -31.93
C SER A 216 -4.79 -6.60 -31.34
N ILE A 217 -6.06 -6.26 -31.43
CA ILE A 217 -6.63 -5.10 -30.71
C ILE A 217 -6.96 -5.42 -29.26
N TYR A 218 -6.82 -6.68 -28.84
CA TYR A 218 -7.13 -7.16 -27.50
C TYR A 218 -5.87 -7.58 -26.77
N VAL A 219 -5.84 -7.30 -25.47
CA VAL A 219 -4.92 -7.91 -24.52
C VAL A 219 -5.64 -9.01 -23.76
N VAL A 220 -4.97 -10.13 -23.51
CA VAL A 220 -5.54 -11.31 -22.86
C VAL A 220 -4.69 -11.70 -21.65
N SER A 221 -5.31 -11.84 -20.49
CA SER A 221 -4.65 -12.29 -19.26
C SER A 221 -4.21 -13.75 -19.39
N SER A 222 -3.15 -14.11 -18.65
CA SER A 222 -2.75 -15.52 -18.44
C SER A 222 -3.78 -16.29 -17.62
N THR A 223 -4.52 -15.60 -16.74
CA THR A 223 -5.63 -16.18 -15.95
C THR A 223 -6.85 -16.35 -16.86
N GLN A 224 -7.40 -17.56 -16.93
CA GLN A 224 -8.58 -17.89 -17.73
C GLN A 224 -9.62 -18.60 -16.86
N TYR A 225 -10.89 -18.38 -17.19
CA TYR A 225 -12.04 -19.03 -16.57
C TYR A 225 -12.90 -19.69 -17.66
N ASP A 226 -13.81 -20.58 -17.27
CA ASP A 226 -14.73 -21.25 -18.18
C ASP A 226 -15.63 -20.24 -18.95
N LEU A 227 -15.96 -19.13 -18.28
CA LEU A 227 -16.67 -18.00 -18.90
C LEU A 227 -15.69 -16.89 -19.25
N PRO A 228 -15.74 -16.32 -20.45
CA PRO A 228 -14.88 -15.19 -20.81
C PRO A 228 -15.38 -13.90 -20.15
N TYR A 229 -14.47 -13.20 -19.44
CA TYR A 229 -14.73 -11.87 -18.90
C TYR A 229 -14.09 -10.81 -19.76
N CYS A 230 -14.88 -10.28 -20.72
CA CYS A 230 -14.40 -9.31 -21.70
C CYS A 230 -14.87 -7.90 -21.34
N LYS A 231 -13.98 -6.90 -21.41
CA LYS A 231 -14.30 -5.49 -21.18
C LYS A 231 -13.69 -4.59 -22.24
N THR A 232 -14.29 -3.41 -22.39
CA THR A 232 -13.73 -2.28 -23.13
C THR A 232 -13.45 -1.18 -22.12
N VAL A 233 -12.23 -0.65 -22.12
CA VAL A 233 -11.81 0.44 -21.22
C VAL A 233 -11.12 1.51 -22.05
N THR A 234 -11.53 2.76 -21.83
CA THR A 234 -10.86 3.94 -22.41
C THR A 234 -9.87 4.48 -21.40
N PHE A 235 -8.64 4.64 -21.84
CA PHE A 235 -7.53 5.13 -21.02
C PHE A 235 -7.21 6.58 -21.37
N THR A 236 -6.89 7.36 -20.35
CA THR A 236 -6.49 8.77 -20.49
C THR A 236 -5.01 8.85 -20.82
N GLN A 237 -4.66 9.61 -21.84
CA GLN A 237 -3.28 9.81 -22.31
C GLN A 237 -2.98 11.30 -22.53
N ASP A 238 -3.62 12.19 -21.75
CA ASP A 238 -3.53 13.64 -21.93
C ASP A 238 -2.14 14.20 -21.58
N TYR A 239 -1.37 13.45 -20.78
CA TYR A 239 0.01 13.75 -20.43
C TYR A 239 1.02 13.49 -21.57
N ILE A 240 0.63 12.80 -22.64
CA ILE A 240 1.48 12.60 -23.83
C ILE A 240 1.21 13.74 -24.80
N ASN A 241 2.16 14.69 -24.88
CA ASN A 241 1.99 15.87 -25.72
C ASN A 241 2.66 15.66 -27.08
N LYS A 242 1.91 15.89 -28.15
CA LYS A 242 2.42 15.77 -29.55
C LYS A 242 3.64 16.63 -29.84
N ALA A 243 3.76 17.79 -29.17
CA ALA A 243 4.89 18.70 -29.35
C ALA A 243 6.25 18.12 -28.89
N ASP A 244 6.22 17.08 -28.04
CA ASP A 244 7.44 16.48 -27.48
C ASP A 244 8.07 15.43 -28.41
N TYR A 245 7.42 15.13 -29.56
CA TYR A 245 7.86 14.08 -30.48
C TYR A 245 8.25 14.65 -31.85
N PRO A 246 9.41 14.22 -32.41
CA PRO A 246 9.93 14.75 -33.68
C PRO A 246 9.04 14.44 -34.88
N THR A 247 8.36 13.28 -34.88
CA THR A 247 7.48 12.85 -35.98
C THR A 247 6.13 12.39 -35.46
N GLU A 248 5.14 12.40 -36.35
CA GLU A 248 3.80 11.86 -36.07
C GLU A 248 3.86 10.36 -35.70
N ASN A 249 4.77 9.63 -36.32
CA ASN A 249 4.94 8.21 -36.07
C ASN A 249 5.52 7.96 -34.66
N ASP A 250 6.49 8.78 -34.20
CA ASP A 250 7.05 8.67 -32.84
C ASP A 250 5.99 8.97 -31.79
N TYR A 251 5.16 9.99 -32.03
CA TYR A 251 4.03 10.31 -31.17
C TYR A 251 3.01 9.17 -31.10
N LEU A 252 2.64 8.61 -32.26
CA LEU A 252 1.70 7.49 -32.31
C LEU A 252 2.29 6.24 -31.62
N GLN A 253 3.59 6.01 -31.74
CA GLN A 253 4.28 4.92 -31.06
C GLN A 253 4.25 5.10 -29.54
N ALA A 254 4.46 6.31 -29.04
CA ALA A 254 4.36 6.60 -27.61
C ALA A 254 2.94 6.32 -27.09
N LEU A 255 1.90 6.76 -27.81
CA LEU A 255 0.51 6.50 -27.44
C LEU A 255 0.17 5.00 -27.41
N VAL A 256 0.63 4.23 -28.41
CA VAL A 256 0.38 2.78 -28.47
C VAL A 256 1.13 2.05 -27.36
N SER A 257 2.40 2.40 -27.11
CA SER A 257 3.19 1.76 -26.07
C SER A 257 2.62 2.03 -24.67
N ASP A 258 2.19 3.25 -24.42
CA ASP A 258 1.55 3.63 -23.16
C ASP A 258 0.19 2.94 -22.99
N LEU A 259 -0.60 2.85 -24.05
CA LEU A 259 -1.87 2.12 -24.05
C LEU A 259 -1.68 0.62 -23.76
N GLU A 260 -0.63 0.01 -24.30
CA GLU A 260 -0.26 -1.38 -24.04
C GLU A 260 0.09 -1.58 -22.57
N GLN A 261 0.91 -0.70 -21.99
CA GLN A 261 1.27 -0.73 -20.56
C GLN A 261 0.04 -0.56 -19.65
N GLN A 262 -0.80 0.46 -19.89
CA GLN A 262 -2.01 0.66 -19.11
C GLN A 262 -3.00 -0.50 -19.18
N ALA A 263 -3.07 -1.17 -20.35
CA ALA A 263 -3.91 -2.33 -20.56
C ALA A 263 -3.41 -3.56 -19.80
N ASP A 264 -2.10 -3.78 -19.77
CA ASP A 264 -1.46 -4.87 -19.03
C ASP A 264 -1.65 -4.66 -17.51
N ASP A 265 -1.38 -3.46 -17.02
CA ASP A 265 -1.58 -3.08 -15.61
C ASP A 265 -3.06 -3.25 -15.18
N TYR A 266 -4.00 -2.88 -16.06
CA TYR A 266 -5.42 -3.09 -15.81
C TYR A 266 -5.80 -4.56 -15.70
N LEU A 267 -5.28 -5.39 -16.62
CA LEU A 267 -5.54 -6.83 -16.61
C LEU A 267 -4.92 -7.51 -15.40
N GLU A 268 -3.70 -7.17 -15.04
CA GLU A 268 -3.03 -7.73 -13.86
C GLU A 268 -3.86 -7.52 -12.59
N LYS A 269 -4.43 -6.32 -12.42
CA LYS A 269 -5.28 -5.99 -11.28
C LYS A 269 -6.65 -6.63 -11.29
N ASN A 270 -7.22 -6.83 -12.46
CA ASN A 270 -8.62 -7.22 -12.62
C ASN A 270 -8.80 -8.64 -13.15
N CYS A 271 -7.74 -9.44 -13.36
CA CYS A 271 -7.87 -10.81 -13.86
C CYS A 271 -8.42 -11.80 -12.82
N VAL A 272 -8.45 -11.41 -11.55
CA VAL A 272 -9.02 -12.19 -10.44
C VAL A 272 -10.15 -11.41 -9.77
N PRO A 273 -11.15 -12.10 -9.16
CA PRO A 273 -12.19 -11.41 -8.43
C PRO A 273 -11.62 -10.66 -7.22
N GLN A 274 -12.18 -9.48 -6.95
CA GLN A 274 -11.88 -8.77 -5.73
C GLN A 274 -12.55 -9.48 -4.56
N VAL A 275 -11.77 -9.83 -3.55
CA VAL A 275 -12.25 -10.54 -2.38
C VAL A 275 -12.14 -9.64 -1.16
N ASN A 276 -13.28 -9.36 -0.54
CA ASN A 276 -13.35 -8.62 0.71
C ASN A 276 -13.88 -9.53 1.81
N TYR A 277 -13.23 -9.48 2.95
CA TYR A 277 -13.63 -10.23 4.12
C TYR A 277 -14.20 -9.29 5.17
N THR A 278 -15.37 -9.63 5.72
CA THR A 278 -15.92 -8.97 6.90
C THR A 278 -15.85 -9.94 8.06
N LEU A 279 -15.22 -9.53 9.14
CA LEU A 279 -15.04 -10.35 10.31
C LEU A 279 -15.72 -9.70 11.53
N LYS A 280 -16.27 -10.59 12.39
CA LYS A 280 -16.57 -10.25 13.78
C LYS A 280 -15.56 -10.98 14.65
N ALA A 281 -14.63 -10.25 15.21
CA ALA A 281 -13.55 -10.79 16.01
C ALA A 281 -13.23 -9.87 17.20
N ASN A 282 -12.61 -10.44 18.24
CA ASN A 282 -12.00 -9.63 19.29
C ASN A 282 -10.57 -9.25 18.83
N LEU A 283 -10.32 -7.97 18.59
CA LEU A 283 -9.10 -7.47 17.98
C LEU A 283 -8.44 -6.43 18.91
N ASP A 284 -7.89 -6.91 20.01
CA ASP A 284 -7.34 -6.05 21.09
C ASP A 284 -6.12 -5.21 20.63
N LYS A 285 -5.46 -5.61 19.54
CA LYS A 285 -4.26 -4.92 19.01
C LYS A 285 -4.52 -4.03 17.81
N LEU A 286 -5.74 -4.05 17.28
CA LEU A 286 -6.09 -3.19 16.15
C LEU A 286 -6.07 -1.72 16.59
N THR A 287 -5.41 -0.88 15.83
CA THR A 287 -5.31 0.56 16.13
C THR A 287 -6.12 1.41 15.16
N ASP A 288 -6.04 1.14 13.85
CA ASP A 288 -6.81 1.91 12.85
C ASP A 288 -6.90 1.17 11.49
N ILE A 289 -7.47 1.84 10.52
CA ILE A 289 -7.46 1.45 9.09
C ILE A 289 -6.01 1.37 8.62
N GLY A 290 -5.73 0.39 7.77
CA GLY A 290 -4.40 0.12 7.24
C GLY A 290 -3.63 -0.96 8.01
N ASP A 291 -3.99 -1.25 9.26
CA ASP A 291 -3.29 -2.28 10.03
C ASP A 291 -3.30 -3.63 9.31
N THR A 292 -2.15 -4.27 9.28
CA THR A 292 -1.96 -5.59 8.69
C THR A 292 -2.52 -6.67 9.63
N VAL A 293 -3.26 -7.61 9.05
CA VAL A 293 -3.88 -8.71 9.78
C VAL A 293 -3.69 -10.03 9.01
N GLU A 294 -3.22 -11.05 9.72
CA GLU A 294 -3.19 -12.41 9.22
C GLU A 294 -4.53 -13.10 9.52
N VAL A 295 -5.21 -13.59 8.49
CA VAL A 295 -6.51 -14.28 8.61
C VAL A 295 -6.34 -15.75 8.28
N ILE A 296 -6.72 -16.62 9.23
CA ILE A 296 -6.62 -18.07 9.10
C ILE A 296 -7.99 -18.71 9.36
N ASP A 297 -8.61 -19.29 8.33
CA ASP A 297 -9.77 -20.18 8.46
C ASP A 297 -9.56 -21.46 7.62
N GLU A 298 -9.14 -22.53 8.28
CA GLU A 298 -8.86 -23.82 7.64
C GLU A 298 -10.10 -24.43 6.95
N ARG A 299 -11.31 -24.11 7.40
CA ARG A 299 -12.55 -24.66 6.82
C ARG A 299 -12.88 -24.03 5.48
N LEU A 300 -12.53 -22.75 5.32
CA LEU A 300 -12.71 -22.00 4.08
C LEU A 300 -11.45 -22.05 3.20
N GLY A 301 -10.37 -22.70 3.69
CA GLY A 301 -9.07 -22.72 3.01
C GLY A 301 -8.44 -21.32 2.93
N VAL A 302 -8.75 -20.44 3.89
CA VAL A 302 -8.26 -19.07 3.93
C VAL A 302 -7.02 -18.98 4.81
N HIS A 303 -5.91 -18.56 4.22
CA HIS A 303 -4.70 -18.13 4.91
C HIS A 303 -4.13 -16.96 4.12
N LEU A 304 -4.32 -15.75 4.59
CA LEU A 304 -3.90 -14.55 3.87
C LEU A 304 -3.48 -13.43 4.83
N MET A 305 -2.55 -12.61 4.37
CA MET A 305 -2.24 -11.31 4.93
C MET A 305 -3.10 -10.27 4.23
N THR A 306 -3.74 -9.41 4.99
CA THR A 306 -4.65 -8.40 4.47
C THR A 306 -4.60 -7.15 5.33
N HIS A 307 -5.21 -6.05 4.86
CA HIS A 307 -5.28 -4.79 5.60
C HIS A 307 -6.71 -4.48 6.03
N VAL A 308 -6.83 -3.76 7.13
CA VAL A 308 -8.10 -3.21 7.58
C VAL A 308 -8.50 -2.07 6.65
N ILE A 309 -9.62 -2.20 5.95
CA ILE A 309 -10.18 -1.17 5.06
C ILE A 309 -11.37 -0.43 5.66
N GLY A 310 -11.93 -0.97 6.73
CA GLY A 310 -13.03 -0.33 7.45
C GLY A 310 -13.37 -1.04 8.74
N PHE A 311 -14.07 -0.32 9.63
CA PHE A 311 -14.54 -0.90 10.88
C PHE A 311 -15.79 -0.20 11.42
N VAL A 312 -16.46 -0.91 12.33
CA VAL A 312 -17.50 -0.39 13.21
C VAL A 312 -17.01 -0.53 14.65
N TYR A 313 -16.78 0.60 15.32
CA TYR A 313 -16.32 0.65 16.70
C TYR A 313 -17.42 1.09 17.67
N ASP A 314 -17.66 0.32 18.72
CA ASP A 314 -18.61 0.63 19.77
C ASP A 314 -17.91 1.46 20.85
N CYS A 315 -18.24 2.77 20.91
CA CYS A 315 -17.62 3.71 21.85
C CYS A 315 -18.11 3.53 23.30
N ILE A 316 -19.17 2.75 23.54
CA ILE A 316 -19.68 2.46 24.89
C ILE A 316 -18.90 1.31 25.51
N PHE A 317 -18.70 0.24 24.75
CA PHE A 317 -18.00 -0.96 25.19
C PHE A 317 -16.51 -0.96 24.82
N GLU A 318 -16.06 0.09 24.13
CA GLU A 318 -14.66 0.28 23.68
C GLU A 318 -14.12 -0.95 22.92
N GLN A 319 -14.92 -1.47 21.97
CA GLN A 319 -14.58 -2.65 21.20
C GLN A 319 -15.00 -2.55 19.74
N TYR A 320 -14.30 -3.27 18.87
CA TYR A 320 -14.70 -3.41 17.47
C TYR A 320 -15.92 -4.34 17.37
N SER A 321 -17.00 -3.85 16.75
CA SER A 321 -18.20 -4.65 16.46
C SER A 321 -18.02 -5.44 15.16
N GLU A 322 -17.42 -4.81 14.16
CA GLU A 322 -17.16 -5.36 12.83
C GLU A 322 -15.86 -4.78 12.31
N VAL A 323 -15.09 -5.57 11.57
CA VAL A 323 -13.90 -5.11 10.86
C VAL A 323 -13.94 -5.66 9.44
N GLU A 324 -13.74 -4.80 8.47
CA GLU A 324 -13.70 -5.13 7.05
C GLU A 324 -12.24 -5.15 6.59
N PHE A 325 -11.87 -6.23 5.91
CA PHE A 325 -10.52 -6.47 5.41
C PHE A 325 -10.56 -6.61 3.90
N GLY A 326 -9.52 -6.15 3.26
CA GLY A 326 -9.35 -6.24 1.82
C GLY A 326 -8.06 -5.57 1.39
N ASN A 327 -7.82 -5.60 0.10
CA ASN A 327 -6.76 -4.78 -0.47
C ASN A 327 -7.28 -3.35 -0.64
N PHE A 328 -6.44 -2.37 -0.38
CA PHE A 328 -6.75 -0.99 -0.70
C PHE A 328 -7.05 -0.84 -2.20
N THR A 329 -8.02 0.01 -2.51
CA THR A 329 -8.22 0.45 -3.90
C THR A 329 -7.06 1.37 -4.27
N GLU A 330 -6.03 0.81 -4.90
CA GLU A 330 -4.89 1.58 -5.35
C GLU A 330 -5.31 2.57 -6.44
N THR A 331 -4.93 3.83 -6.27
CA THR A 331 -5.00 4.83 -7.33
C THR A 331 -3.78 4.71 -8.24
N ILE A 332 -3.91 5.11 -9.51
CA ILE A 332 -2.90 4.94 -10.56
C ILE A 332 -1.50 5.47 -10.16
N SER A 333 -1.44 6.51 -9.33
CA SER A 333 -0.16 7.08 -8.86
C SER A 333 0.49 6.29 -7.71
N GLY A 334 -0.26 5.55 -6.91
CA GLY A 334 0.27 4.60 -5.91
C GLY A 334 1.00 3.41 -6.54
N LEU A 335 0.67 3.08 -7.81
CA LEU A 335 1.24 1.96 -8.54
C LEU A 335 2.72 2.11 -8.88
N VAL A 336 3.16 3.30 -9.26
CA VAL A 336 4.57 3.52 -9.67
C VAL A 336 5.49 3.48 -8.44
N GLY A 337 5.04 3.98 -7.28
CA GLY A 337 5.78 3.89 -6.01
C GLY A 337 5.82 2.47 -5.44
N ASN A 338 4.69 1.74 -5.53
CA ASN A 338 4.57 0.39 -4.98
C ASN A 338 5.22 -0.69 -5.86
N MET A 339 5.35 -0.48 -7.19
CA MET A 339 6.05 -1.44 -8.06
C MET A 339 7.52 -1.65 -7.68
N THR A 340 8.20 -0.62 -7.19
CA THR A 340 9.60 -0.75 -6.74
C THR A 340 9.68 -1.43 -5.37
N GLN A 341 8.81 -1.07 -4.42
CA GLN A 341 8.76 -1.71 -3.09
C GLN A 341 8.13 -3.10 -3.12
N THR A 342 7.13 -3.34 -3.99
CA THR A 342 6.52 -4.67 -4.15
C THR A 342 7.46 -5.61 -4.88
N ALA A 343 8.26 -5.15 -5.84
CA ALA A 343 9.30 -5.96 -6.47
C ALA A 343 10.39 -6.36 -5.44
N GLU A 344 10.76 -5.47 -4.52
CA GLU A 344 11.69 -5.79 -3.43
C GLU A 344 11.04 -6.73 -2.38
N LYS A 345 9.81 -6.47 -1.94
CA LYS A 345 9.07 -7.34 -1.00
C LYS A 345 8.69 -8.68 -1.63
N VAL A 346 8.28 -8.72 -2.90
CA VAL A 346 7.98 -9.98 -3.61
C VAL A 346 9.26 -10.77 -3.86
N ALA A 347 10.40 -10.12 -4.12
CA ALA A 347 11.68 -10.80 -4.17
C ALA A 347 12.09 -11.35 -2.80
N GLU A 348 11.83 -10.61 -1.73
CA GLU A 348 12.10 -11.02 -0.34
C GLU A 348 11.12 -12.11 0.14
N THR A 349 9.82 -11.96 -0.13
CA THR A 349 8.78 -12.94 0.22
C THR A 349 8.84 -14.19 -0.68
N ALA A 350 9.12 -14.04 -1.98
CA ALA A 350 9.35 -15.18 -2.86
C ALA A 350 10.64 -15.92 -2.51
N SER A 351 11.66 -15.23 -1.98
CA SER A 351 12.85 -15.86 -1.40
C SER A 351 12.52 -16.64 -0.14
N LEU A 352 11.70 -16.08 0.76
CA LEU A 352 11.26 -16.73 2.01
C LEU A 352 10.25 -17.86 1.73
N GLU A 353 9.26 -17.68 0.86
CA GLU A 353 8.31 -18.72 0.46
C GLU A 353 8.96 -19.82 -0.39
N MET A 354 9.95 -19.51 -1.22
CA MET A 354 10.77 -20.51 -1.89
C MET A 354 11.62 -21.29 -0.89
N GLN A 355 12.16 -20.64 0.13
CA GLN A 355 12.85 -21.31 1.22
C GLN A 355 11.90 -22.23 1.99
N ASP A 356 10.71 -21.76 2.40
CA ASP A 356 9.72 -22.56 3.14
C ASP A 356 9.08 -23.68 2.30
N LYS A 357 8.74 -23.44 1.03
CA LYS A 357 8.26 -24.50 0.12
C LYS A 357 9.33 -25.54 -0.18
N ILE A 358 10.58 -25.13 -0.28
CA ILE A 358 11.71 -26.06 -0.43
C ILE A 358 11.92 -26.86 0.85
N PHE A 359 11.75 -26.25 2.04
CA PHE A 359 11.86 -26.95 3.33
C PHE A 359 10.67 -27.87 3.64
N ASN A 360 9.45 -27.54 3.16
CA ASN A 360 8.22 -28.28 3.52
C ASN A 360 7.71 -29.27 2.45
N THR A 361 8.22 -29.20 1.20
CA THR A 361 7.70 -30.05 0.10
C THR A 361 8.65 -31.17 -0.31
N ILE A 362 9.88 -31.19 0.21
CA ILE A 362 10.84 -32.27 -0.05
C ILE A 362 11.03 -32.97 1.27
N GLU A 363 10.80 -34.27 1.31
CA GLU A 363 11.27 -35.20 2.34
C GLU A 363 12.84 -35.26 2.35
N ASP A 364 13.46 -34.11 2.16
CA ASP A 364 14.90 -33.96 2.06
C ASP A 364 15.43 -33.46 3.42
N TYR A 365 15.82 -34.37 4.25
CA TYR A 365 16.38 -34.04 5.57
C TYR A 365 17.84 -33.60 5.47
N VAL A 366 18.27 -32.76 6.42
CA VAL A 366 19.66 -32.37 6.56
C VAL A 366 20.50 -33.61 6.95
N GLY A 367 21.24 -34.13 5.99
CA GLY A 367 22.08 -35.32 6.19
C GLY A 367 23.34 -35.00 7.01
N SER A 368 23.89 -33.80 6.84
CA SER A 368 25.03 -33.30 7.61
C SER A 368 25.10 -31.79 7.61
N LYS A 369 25.69 -31.22 8.66
CA LYS A 369 25.93 -29.77 8.80
C LYS A 369 27.24 -29.53 9.52
N GLY A 370 27.85 -28.38 9.29
CA GLY A 370 29.11 -28.03 9.93
C GLY A 370 29.59 -26.63 9.64
N VAL A 371 30.82 -26.36 10.07
CA VAL A 371 31.55 -25.15 9.78
C VAL A 371 32.91 -25.53 9.22
N THR A 372 33.28 -25.01 8.04
CA THR A 372 34.56 -25.25 7.38
C THR A 372 35.08 -23.91 6.85
N ASP A 373 36.30 -23.54 7.18
CA ASP A 373 36.94 -22.28 6.77
C ASP A 373 36.09 -21.03 7.03
N GLY A 374 35.29 -21.05 8.12
CA GLY A 374 34.36 -19.98 8.51
C GLY A 374 33.05 -19.97 7.73
N TRP A 375 32.82 -20.91 6.85
CA TRP A 375 31.52 -21.14 6.23
C TRP A 375 30.65 -22.03 7.13
N THR A 376 29.45 -21.61 7.41
CA THR A 376 28.42 -22.48 7.97
C THR A 376 27.71 -23.15 6.79
N TRP A 377 27.50 -24.46 6.85
CA TRP A 377 26.89 -25.20 5.75
C TRP A 377 25.94 -26.29 6.20
N GLN A 378 25.02 -26.64 5.33
CA GLN A 378 24.07 -27.75 5.46
C GLN A 378 24.05 -28.53 4.14
N LYS A 379 24.21 -29.85 4.24
CA LYS A 379 24.11 -30.77 3.13
C LYS A 379 22.87 -31.64 3.32
N TYR A 380 22.06 -31.69 2.29
CA TYR A 380 20.81 -32.42 2.25
C TYR A 380 21.01 -33.80 1.62
N ALA A 381 20.09 -34.74 1.90
CA ALA A 381 20.10 -36.11 1.37
C ALA A 381 20.04 -36.14 -0.16
N SER A 382 19.41 -35.17 -0.79
CA SER A 382 19.39 -34.96 -2.25
C SER A 382 20.75 -34.61 -2.88
N GLY A 383 21.78 -34.36 -2.05
CA GLY A 383 23.08 -33.86 -2.53
C GLY A 383 23.14 -32.34 -2.69
N VAL A 384 22.04 -31.62 -2.42
CA VAL A 384 22.05 -30.18 -2.37
C VAL A 384 22.83 -29.71 -1.13
N CYS A 385 23.62 -28.66 -1.28
CA CYS A 385 24.30 -27.99 -0.18
C CYS A 385 23.95 -26.50 -0.17
N VAL A 386 23.73 -25.97 1.03
CA VAL A 386 23.63 -24.53 1.27
C VAL A 386 24.76 -24.12 2.20
N ALA A 387 25.53 -23.13 1.81
CA ALA A 387 26.65 -22.62 2.60
C ALA A 387 26.60 -21.09 2.68
N TRP A 388 26.86 -20.51 3.85
CA TRP A 388 26.85 -19.06 4.05
C TRP A 388 28.01 -18.60 4.93
N LYS A 389 28.52 -17.42 4.63
CA LYS A 389 29.62 -16.79 5.34
C LYS A 389 29.58 -15.28 5.21
N GLU A 390 29.97 -14.60 6.28
CA GLU A 390 30.35 -13.20 6.24
C GLU A 390 31.83 -13.09 5.86
N VAL A 391 32.14 -12.43 4.76
CA VAL A 391 33.49 -12.33 4.21
C VAL A 391 33.97 -10.88 4.32
N SER A 392 35.10 -10.67 4.97
CA SER A 392 35.77 -9.37 4.98
C SER A 392 36.69 -9.26 3.75
N ILE A 393 36.44 -8.26 2.91
CA ILE A 393 37.21 -7.99 1.70
C ILE A 393 37.95 -6.67 1.88
N ASN A 394 39.31 -6.74 1.79
CA ASN A 394 40.12 -5.55 1.81
C ASN A 394 40.20 -4.95 0.40
N SER A 395 39.88 -3.68 0.27
CA SER A 395 39.96 -2.96 -1.01
C SER A 395 41.31 -3.00 -1.68
N ALA A 396 42.40 -3.12 -0.90
CA ALA A 396 43.76 -3.28 -1.43
C ALA A 396 43.98 -4.60 -2.20
N SER A 397 43.12 -5.61 -2.00
CA SER A 397 43.20 -6.89 -2.71
C SER A 397 42.39 -6.89 -4.03
N ILE A 398 41.77 -5.77 -4.36
CA ILE A 398 40.93 -5.62 -5.56
C ILE A 398 41.57 -4.66 -6.55
N SER A 399 41.60 -5.05 -7.82
CA SER A 399 41.95 -4.15 -8.92
C SER A 399 40.74 -3.31 -9.27
N TRP A 400 40.76 -2.02 -8.93
CA TRP A 400 39.66 -1.10 -9.16
C TRP A 400 39.78 -0.40 -10.51
N SER A 401 38.70 -0.25 -11.19
CA SER A 401 38.55 0.62 -12.36
C SER A 401 37.48 1.68 -12.11
N THR A 402 37.69 2.88 -12.62
CA THR A 402 36.70 3.95 -12.55
C THR A 402 35.50 3.58 -13.39
N PHE A 403 34.33 3.55 -12.76
CA PHE A 403 33.05 3.22 -13.43
C PHE A 403 32.28 4.51 -13.80
N LEU A 404 32.28 5.50 -12.90
CA LEU A 404 31.76 6.85 -13.11
C LEU A 404 32.69 7.83 -12.36
N THR A 405 32.45 9.13 -12.47
CA THR A 405 33.34 10.18 -11.90
C THR A 405 33.69 9.96 -10.41
N SER A 406 32.78 9.33 -9.64
CA SER A 406 32.94 9.06 -8.21
C SER A 406 32.74 7.58 -7.81
N LEU A 407 32.52 6.68 -8.78
CA LEU A 407 32.30 5.26 -8.52
C LEU A 407 33.43 4.39 -9.09
N TYR A 408 33.81 3.41 -8.31
CA TYR A 408 34.82 2.41 -8.66
C TYR A 408 34.18 1.03 -8.75
N SER A 409 34.59 0.24 -9.75
CA SER A 409 34.19 -1.15 -9.91
C SER A 409 35.39 -2.05 -9.84
N GLY A 410 35.29 -3.15 -9.10
CA GLY A 410 36.35 -4.14 -8.97
C GLY A 410 35.77 -5.53 -8.67
N ILE A 411 36.62 -6.55 -8.82
CA ILE A 411 36.25 -7.96 -8.59
C ILE A 411 36.96 -8.48 -7.36
N GLY A 412 36.19 -8.81 -6.32
CA GLY A 412 36.66 -9.57 -5.16
C GLY A 412 36.51 -11.07 -5.38
N SER A 413 37.45 -11.88 -4.85
CA SER A 413 37.38 -13.35 -4.94
C SER A 413 37.05 -13.94 -3.58
N VAL A 414 36.23 -14.98 -3.54
CA VAL A 414 35.84 -15.73 -2.35
C VAL A 414 36.02 -17.22 -2.61
N THR A 415 36.73 -17.91 -1.72
CA THR A 415 36.93 -19.37 -1.81
C THR A 415 35.79 -20.10 -1.11
N LEU A 416 35.22 -21.12 -1.75
CA LEU A 416 34.19 -21.99 -1.21
C LEU A 416 34.80 -23.09 -0.31
N PRO A 417 34.00 -23.61 0.66
CA PRO A 417 34.52 -24.64 1.60
C PRO A 417 34.66 -26.02 0.95
N PHE A 418 34.03 -26.25 -0.21
CA PHE A 418 34.11 -27.50 -1.00
C PHE A 418 33.69 -27.24 -2.46
N GLU A 419 33.87 -28.26 -3.32
CA GLU A 419 33.44 -28.15 -4.71
C GLU A 419 31.92 -28.16 -4.82
N ILE A 420 31.37 -27.11 -5.42
CA ILE A 420 29.93 -26.93 -5.66
C ILE A 420 29.73 -26.79 -7.17
N THR A 421 28.75 -27.50 -7.71
CA THR A 421 28.30 -27.38 -9.10
C THR A 421 26.90 -26.77 -9.13
N ASP A 422 26.53 -26.16 -10.25
CA ASP A 422 25.24 -25.51 -10.45
C ASP A 422 24.91 -24.48 -9.35
N ALA A 423 25.90 -23.68 -8.98
CA ALA A 423 25.78 -22.76 -7.84
C ALA A 423 24.84 -21.57 -8.16
N VAL A 424 23.87 -21.37 -7.30
CA VAL A 424 23.11 -20.11 -7.16
C VAL A 424 23.75 -19.32 -6.02
N ILE A 425 24.09 -18.06 -6.29
CA ILE A 425 24.88 -17.25 -5.38
C ILE A 425 24.13 -15.97 -5.07
N GLU A 426 23.98 -15.69 -3.78
CA GLU A 426 23.47 -14.43 -3.27
C GLU A 426 24.56 -13.73 -2.48
N ALA A 427 24.78 -12.44 -2.73
CA ALA A 427 25.78 -11.67 -2.02
C ALA A 427 25.28 -10.22 -1.81
N SER A 428 25.43 -9.73 -0.57
CA SER A 428 25.06 -8.37 -0.18
C SER A 428 26.13 -7.77 0.70
N ILE A 429 26.36 -6.45 0.58
CA ILE A 429 27.26 -5.74 1.50
C ILE A 429 26.55 -5.56 2.84
N ASN A 430 27.17 -6.03 3.92
CA ASN A 430 26.68 -5.89 5.28
C ASN A 430 27.24 -4.62 5.95
N ASN A 431 28.53 -4.32 5.72
CA ASN A 431 29.18 -3.14 6.28
C ASN A 431 30.23 -2.60 5.30
N CYS A 432 30.17 -1.29 5.06
CA CYS A 432 31.11 -0.57 4.21
C CYS A 432 31.26 0.87 4.72
N THR A 433 32.46 1.43 4.63
CA THR A 433 32.71 2.83 5.02
C THR A 433 32.07 3.84 4.08
N ASP A 434 31.80 3.44 2.85
CA ASP A 434 31.22 4.28 1.79
C ASP A 434 29.99 3.58 1.20
N ILE A 435 29.21 4.28 0.37
CA ILE A 435 28.11 3.68 -0.37
C ILE A 435 28.66 2.65 -1.37
N GLY A 436 28.12 1.43 -1.31
CA GLY A 436 28.55 0.37 -2.21
C GLY A 436 27.55 -0.79 -2.26
N TRP A 437 27.60 -1.58 -3.34
CA TRP A 437 26.78 -2.77 -3.53
C TRP A 437 27.52 -3.85 -4.33
N VAL A 438 27.03 -5.08 -4.24
CA VAL A 438 27.47 -6.18 -5.10
C VAL A 438 26.63 -6.12 -6.38
N ALA A 439 27.26 -5.76 -7.48
CA ALA A 439 26.59 -5.65 -8.78
C ALA A 439 26.38 -7.01 -9.46
N LYS A 440 27.27 -7.98 -9.19
CA LYS A 440 27.19 -9.33 -9.75
C LYS A 440 27.95 -10.31 -8.88
N ALA A 441 27.40 -11.50 -8.68
CA ALA A 441 28.07 -12.63 -8.07
C ALA A 441 28.04 -13.80 -9.06
N VAL A 442 29.19 -14.42 -9.33
CA VAL A 442 29.31 -15.52 -10.28
C VAL A 442 30.27 -16.57 -9.76
N GLN A 443 30.00 -17.83 -10.07
CA GLN A 443 30.94 -18.90 -9.85
C GLN A 443 32.06 -18.83 -10.90
N THR A 444 33.30 -18.72 -10.47
CA THR A 444 34.46 -18.63 -11.35
C THR A 444 35.18 -19.97 -11.52
N SER A 445 35.05 -20.86 -10.53
CA SER A 445 35.46 -22.26 -10.58
C SER A 445 34.62 -23.10 -9.62
N ALA A 446 34.82 -24.43 -9.58
CA ALA A 446 34.12 -25.30 -8.64
C ALA A 446 34.31 -24.89 -7.16
N THR A 447 35.40 -24.18 -6.83
CA THR A 447 35.78 -23.77 -5.49
C THR A 447 35.95 -22.27 -5.29
N SER A 448 35.54 -21.45 -6.27
CA SER A 448 35.73 -19.99 -6.21
C SER A 448 34.57 -19.21 -6.77
N LEU A 449 34.27 -18.06 -6.12
CA LEU A 449 33.30 -17.07 -6.53
C LEU A 449 33.99 -15.75 -6.89
N GLY A 450 33.51 -15.06 -7.88
CA GLY A 450 33.82 -13.67 -8.20
C GLY A 450 32.68 -12.75 -7.82
N LEU A 451 32.94 -11.72 -7.02
CA LEU A 451 31.98 -10.70 -6.64
C LEU A 451 32.37 -9.39 -7.33
N THR A 452 31.56 -8.92 -8.24
CA THR A 452 31.72 -7.57 -8.81
C THR A 452 31.13 -6.56 -7.85
N ILE A 453 32.00 -5.71 -7.30
CA ILE A 453 31.66 -4.71 -6.29
C ILE A 453 31.74 -3.34 -6.91
N VAL A 454 30.76 -2.48 -6.65
CA VAL A 454 30.74 -1.07 -7.04
C VAL A 454 30.60 -0.22 -5.78
N ARG A 455 31.43 0.80 -5.61
CA ARG A 455 31.40 1.69 -4.45
C ARG A 455 31.99 3.07 -4.75
N GLU A 456 31.72 4.04 -3.87
CA GLU A 456 32.23 5.42 -4.00
C GLU A 456 33.73 5.54 -3.71
N GLY A 457 34.27 4.72 -2.79
CA GLY A 457 35.69 4.72 -2.44
C GLY A 457 36.40 3.44 -2.86
N ASN A 458 37.70 3.49 -3.08
CA ASN A 458 38.54 2.35 -3.43
C ASN A 458 39.51 1.93 -2.31
N THR A 459 39.28 2.40 -1.09
CA THR A 459 40.11 2.11 0.10
C THR A 459 39.26 1.54 1.23
N GLY A 460 39.92 0.93 2.23
CA GLY A 460 39.26 0.40 3.41
C GLY A 460 38.81 -1.05 3.27
N THR A 461 38.09 -1.54 4.25
CA THR A 461 37.57 -2.92 4.31
C THR A 461 36.04 -2.91 4.23
N MET A 462 35.48 -3.89 3.58
CA MET A 462 34.02 -4.11 3.55
C MET A 462 33.72 -5.54 3.98
N THR A 463 32.52 -5.73 4.53
CA THR A 463 31.98 -7.04 4.87
C THR A 463 30.84 -7.37 3.91
N VAL A 464 30.89 -8.57 3.35
CA VAL A 464 29.91 -9.08 2.40
C VAL A 464 29.32 -10.37 2.94
N ASN A 465 28.01 -10.44 3.06
CA ASN A 465 27.29 -11.69 3.31
C ASN A 465 27.20 -12.47 2.01
N VAL A 466 27.67 -13.69 2.00
CA VAL A 466 27.60 -14.58 0.84
C VAL A 466 26.85 -15.84 1.22
N CYS A 467 25.83 -16.17 0.43
CA CYS A 467 25.10 -17.44 0.50
C CYS A 467 25.24 -18.15 -0.84
N VAL A 468 25.55 -19.43 -0.81
CA VAL A 468 25.72 -20.28 -2.00
C VAL A 468 24.90 -21.54 -1.85
N ARG A 469 24.14 -21.86 -2.88
CA ARG A 469 23.38 -23.09 -2.98
C ARG A 469 23.75 -23.81 -4.26
N GLY A 470 24.02 -25.11 -4.18
CA GLY A 470 24.36 -25.93 -5.35
C GLY A 470 24.48 -27.38 -4.96
N LYS A 471 24.97 -28.20 -5.89
CA LYS A 471 25.24 -29.62 -5.66
C LYS A 471 26.72 -29.82 -5.30
N ILE A 472 26.96 -30.62 -4.30
CA ILE A 472 28.33 -31.11 -4.02
C ILE A 472 28.56 -32.34 -4.86
N SER A 473 29.69 -32.36 -5.58
CA SER A 473 30.15 -33.51 -6.36
C SER A 473 30.59 -34.68 -5.45
#